data_8792aab75f2b0891f9ea55519fee1d7b
#
_entry.id   8792aab75f2b0891f9ea55519fee1d7b
#
_cell.length_a   1.000
_cell.length_b   1.000
_cell.length_c   1.000
_cell.angle_alpha   90.00
_cell.angle_beta   90.00
_cell.angle_gamma   90.00
#
_symmetry.space_group_name_H-M   'P 1'
#
loop_
_entity.id
_entity.type
_entity.pdbx_description
1 polymer ?
#
loop_
_entity_poly.entity_id
_entity_poly.type
_entity_poly.pdbx_seq_one_letter_code
_entity_poly.pdbx_strand_id
1 'polypeptide(L)'
;MKKAILATKVGMTQIFNEDGVLTPVTVLQAGPCVVTQVKTVENDGYAAVQVGFVDTREKLVNKAEKGHFDKAGVAYKKFVREFRLENAAEYAPAQEIKADIFAAGDKVDATAVSKGKGFQGAIKRLGQHRGPMAHGSKFHRHQGSNGACSDPSKVFK
;
A
#
# COMPACT_ATOMS: atom_id res chain seq x y z
N MET A 1 10.53 -10.78 6.39
CA MET A 1 9.16 -10.35 6.79
C MET A 1 8.39 -11.58 7.20
N LYS A 2 7.70 -11.55 8.38
CA LYS A 2 7.04 -12.75 8.96
C LYS A 2 5.51 -12.74 8.83
N LYS A 3 4.89 -11.56 8.78
CA LYS A 3 3.43 -11.40 8.70
C LYS A 3 3.09 -10.34 7.66
N ALA A 4 2.06 -10.56 6.87
CA ALA A 4 1.54 -9.58 5.91
C ALA A 4 0.05 -9.84 5.64
N ILE A 5 -0.71 -8.78 5.37
CA ILE A 5 -2.14 -8.87 5.04
C ILE A 5 -2.55 -7.72 4.13
N LEU A 6 -3.57 -7.93 3.32
CA LEU A 6 -4.23 -6.84 2.59
C LEU A 6 -5.36 -6.27 3.43
N ALA A 7 -5.50 -4.94 3.40
CA ALA A 7 -6.52 -4.24 4.16
C ALA A 7 -7.12 -3.08 3.36
N THR A 8 -8.34 -2.70 3.71
CA THR A 8 -9.00 -1.49 3.22
C THR A 8 -9.03 -0.44 4.32
N LYS A 9 -8.59 0.78 3.99
CA LYS A 9 -8.73 1.91 4.91
C LYS A 9 -10.19 2.33 5.00
N VAL A 10 -10.81 2.16 6.16
CA VAL A 10 -12.18 2.57 6.45
C VAL A 10 -12.22 4.07 6.73
N GLY A 11 -11.31 4.56 7.57
CA GLY A 11 -11.26 5.97 7.94
C GLY A 11 -10.23 6.26 9.01
N MET A 12 -10.36 7.42 9.63
CA MET A 12 -9.59 7.81 10.79
C MET A 12 -10.53 8.24 11.93
N THR A 13 -10.14 7.92 13.13
CA THR A 13 -10.82 8.33 14.37
C THR A 13 -9.78 8.59 15.46
N GLN A 14 -10.23 8.79 16.67
CA GLN A 14 -9.38 8.98 17.83
C GLN A 14 -9.91 8.14 18.98
N ILE A 15 -9.01 7.65 19.79
CA ILE A 15 -9.32 6.86 20.99
C ILE A 15 -8.58 7.44 22.20
N PHE A 16 -9.12 7.25 23.37
CA PHE A 16 -8.43 7.56 24.62
C PHE A 16 -7.67 6.32 25.09
N ASN A 17 -6.41 6.51 25.45
CA ASN A 17 -5.64 5.50 26.15
C ASN A 17 -6.07 5.41 27.63
N GLU A 18 -5.58 4.42 28.35
CA GLU A 18 -5.83 4.24 29.79
C GLU A 18 -5.42 5.47 30.63
N ASP A 19 -4.38 6.16 30.19
CA ASP A 19 -3.89 7.42 30.82
C ASP A 19 -4.73 8.66 30.47
N GLY A 20 -5.85 8.50 29.73
CA GLY A 20 -6.68 9.61 29.27
C GLY A 20 -6.09 10.41 28.11
N VAL A 21 -4.98 9.97 27.52
CA VAL A 21 -4.35 10.64 26.37
C VAL A 21 -5.11 10.31 25.10
N LEU A 22 -5.47 11.36 24.34
CA LEU A 22 -6.14 11.23 23.06
C LEU A 22 -5.16 10.81 21.96
N THR A 23 -5.35 9.64 21.35
CA THR A 23 -4.50 9.11 20.29
C THR A 23 -5.25 9.03 18.97
N PRO A 24 -4.76 9.69 17.89
CA PRO A 24 -5.34 9.54 16.56
C PRO A 24 -5.03 8.15 16.00
N VAL A 25 -6.05 7.50 15.43
CA VAL A 25 -5.92 6.15 14.88
C VAL A 25 -6.50 6.07 13.48
N THR A 26 -5.89 5.21 12.65
CA THR A 26 -6.45 4.82 11.35
C THR A 26 -7.13 3.46 11.48
N VAL A 27 -8.39 3.39 11.08
CA VAL A 27 -9.16 2.13 11.09
C VAL A 27 -8.97 1.43 9.76
N LEU A 28 -8.47 0.20 9.84
CA LEU A 28 -8.26 -0.68 8.68
C LEU A 28 -9.13 -1.94 8.84
N GLN A 29 -9.84 -2.30 7.79
CA GLN A 29 -10.47 -3.61 7.67
C GLN A 29 -9.45 -4.55 7.04
N ALA A 30 -8.81 -5.39 7.85
CA ALA A 30 -7.77 -6.33 7.44
C ALA A 30 -8.36 -7.72 7.21
N GLY A 31 -8.26 -8.22 5.98
CA GLY A 31 -8.80 -9.52 5.59
C GLY A 31 -10.34 -9.63 5.56
N PRO A 32 -10.89 -10.85 5.44
CA PRO A 32 -10.15 -12.09 5.22
C PRO A 32 -9.43 -12.11 3.86
N CYS A 33 -8.19 -12.55 3.86
CA CYS A 33 -7.41 -12.82 2.65
C CYS A 33 -7.34 -14.34 2.44
N VAL A 34 -7.36 -14.79 1.20
CA VAL A 34 -7.25 -16.22 0.88
C VAL A 34 -5.97 -16.47 0.11
N VAL A 35 -5.22 -17.48 0.49
CA VAL A 35 -4.01 -17.89 -0.22
C VAL A 35 -4.38 -18.50 -1.57
N THR A 36 -3.94 -17.89 -2.66
CA THR A 36 -4.19 -18.36 -4.03
C THR A 36 -3.04 -19.22 -4.55
N GLN A 37 -1.82 -18.95 -4.12
CA GLN A 37 -0.65 -19.72 -4.51
C GLN A 37 0.45 -19.57 -3.47
N VAL A 38 1.19 -20.65 -3.23
CA VAL A 38 2.45 -20.64 -2.48
C VAL A 38 3.58 -20.84 -3.49
N LYS A 39 4.54 -19.92 -3.53
CA LYS A 39 5.70 -19.96 -4.39
C LYS A 39 6.90 -20.50 -3.65
N THR A 40 7.65 -21.39 -4.29
CA THR A 40 8.84 -22.03 -3.73
C THR A 40 10.08 -21.66 -4.54
N VAL A 41 11.24 -21.75 -3.89
CA VAL A 41 12.52 -21.45 -4.56
C VAL A 41 12.79 -22.39 -5.72
N GLU A 42 12.35 -23.66 -5.62
CA GLU A 42 12.57 -24.67 -6.65
C GLU A 42 11.82 -24.40 -7.96
N ASN A 43 10.55 -23.97 -7.85
CA ASN A 43 9.69 -23.76 -9.01
C ASN A 43 9.72 -22.31 -9.53
N ASP A 44 9.74 -21.34 -8.61
CA ASP A 44 9.55 -19.91 -8.93
C ASP A 44 10.84 -19.10 -8.75
N GLY A 45 11.90 -19.68 -8.18
CA GLY A 45 13.16 -18.99 -7.88
C GLY A 45 13.14 -18.14 -6.61
N TYR A 46 12.01 -18.03 -5.93
CA TYR A 46 11.87 -17.33 -4.66
C TYR A 46 10.67 -17.84 -3.85
N ALA A 47 10.73 -17.66 -2.54
CA ALA A 47 9.65 -18.03 -1.63
C ALA A 47 8.70 -16.85 -1.42
N ALA A 48 7.41 -17.06 -1.68
CA ALA A 48 6.37 -16.06 -1.47
C ALA A 48 4.99 -16.70 -1.29
N VAL A 49 4.08 -15.95 -0.66
CA VAL A 49 2.66 -16.31 -0.57
C VAL A 49 1.86 -15.31 -1.38
N GLN A 50 1.11 -15.80 -2.34
CA GLN A 50 0.17 -14.99 -3.09
C GLN A 50 -1.19 -15.05 -2.42
N VAL A 51 -1.77 -13.89 -2.14
CA VAL A 51 -3.07 -13.77 -1.47
C VAL A 51 -4.07 -12.99 -2.31
N GLY A 52 -5.31 -13.42 -2.26
CA GLY A 52 -6.47 -12.76 -2.86
C GLY A 52 -7.30 -12.04 -1.79
N PHE A 53 -7.81 -10.85 -2.12
CA PHE A 53 -8.60 -10.00 -1.23
C PHE A 53 -9.76 -9.35 -1.96
N VAL A 54 -10.91 -9.24 -1.32
CA VAL A 54 -12.19 -8.72 -1.84
C VAL A 54 -12.74 -9.58 -2.97
N ASP A 55 -13.94 -10.09 -2.79
CA ASP A 55 -14.62 -10.89 -3.82
C ASP A 55 -14.99 -10.07 -5.04
N THR A 56 -14.92 -10.69 -6.20
CA THR A 56 -15.33 -10.09 -7.47
C THR A 56 -16.32 -10.98 -8.21
N ARG A 57 -17.15 -10.35 -9.04
CA ARG A 57 -18.12 -11.09 -9.86
C ARG A 57 -17.41 -11.80 -11.01
N GLU A 58 -17.82 -13.02 -11.30
CA GLU A 58 -17.24 -13.86 -12.36
C GLU A 58 -17.12 -13.16 -13.72
N LYS A 59 -18.11 -12.36 -14.10
CA LYS A 59 -18.13 -11.63 -15.38
C LYS A 59 -17.03 -10.57 -15.52
N LEU A 60 -16.38 -10.19 -14.41
CA LEU A 60 -15.29 -9.22 -14.39
C LEU A 60 -13.89 -9.89 -14.42
N VAL A 61 -13.85 -11.22 -14.44
CA VAL A 61 -12.63 -12.01 -14.40
C VAL A 61 -12.40 -12.63 -15.77
N ASN A 62 -11.21 -12.49 -16.34
CA ASN A 62 -10.86 -13.07 -17.63
C ASN A 62 -10.64 -14.59 -17.51
N LYS A 63 -10.57 -15.30 -18.66
CA LYS A 63 -10.42 -16.76 -18.68
C LYS A 63 -9.13 -17.26 -18.02
N ALA A 64 -8.03 -16.53 -18.19
CA ALA A 64 -6.74 -16.90 -17.59
C ALA A 64 -6.79 -16.76 -16.05
N GLU A 65 -7.36 -15.66 -15.54
CA GLU A 65 -7.53 -15.44 -14.11
C GLU A 65 -8.48 -16.47 -13.48
N LYS A 66 -9.58 -16.84 -14.18
CA LYS A 66 -10.48 -17.90 -13.72
C LYS A 66 -9.71 -19.20 -13.52
N GLY A 67 -8.93 -19.64 -14.51
CA GLY A 67 -8.14 -20.86 -14.38
C GLY A 67 -7.13 -20.81 -13.23
N HIS A 68 -6.60 -19.64 -12.89
CA HIS A 68 -5.72 -19.46 -11.74
C HIS A 68 -6.46 -19.67 -10.40
N PHE A 69 -7.62 -19.07 -10.22
CA PHE A 69 -8.43 -19.23 -9.03
C PHE A 69 -9.04 -20.64 -8.91
N ASP A 70 -9.51 -21.20 -10.03
CA ASP A 70 -10.06 -22.56 -10.09
C ASP A 70 -9.01 -23.60 -9.69
N LYS A 71 -7.74 -23.43 -10.13
CA LYS A 71 -6.63 -24.30 -9.70
C LYS A 71 -6.39 -24.25 -8.19
N ALA A 72 -6.59 -23.09 -7.58
CA ALA A 72 -6.45 -22.90 -6.12
C ALA A 72 -7.72 -23.33 -5.35
N GLY A 73 -8.84 -23.56 -6.02
CA GLY A 73 -10.15 -23.89 -5.39
C GLY A 73 -10.74 -22.74 -4.60
N VAL A 74 -10.47 -21.48 -5.00
CA VAL A 74 -10.90 -20.28 -4.27
C VAL A 74 -11.84 -19.41 -5.11
N ALA A 75 -12.72 -18.66 -4.44
CA ALA A 75 -13.57 -17.68 -5.10
C ALA A 75 -12.73 -16.57 -5.77
N TYR A 76 -13.28 -15.99 -6.84
CA TYR A 76 -12.59 -14.94 -7.60
C TYR A 76 -12.39 -13.68 -6.76
N LYS A 77 -11.14 -13.20 -6.70
CA LYS A 77 -10.74 -12.04 -5.90
C LYS A 77 -10.35 -10.86 -6.79
N LYS A 78 -10.67 -9.66 -6.32
CA LYS A 78 -10.39 -8.41 -7.03
C LYS A 78 -8.91 -8.01 -6.96
N PHE A 79 -8.29 -8.19 -5.82
CA PHE A 79 -6.91 -7.83 -5.58
C PHE A 79 -6.09 -9.07 -5.29
N VAL A 80 -5.03 -9.26 -6.06
CA VAL A 80 -4.07 -10.35 -5.87
C VAL A 80 -2.70 -9.72 -5.67
N ARG A 81 -2.01 -10.09 -4.59
CA ARG A 81 -0.67 -9.59 -4.25
C ARG A 81 0.18 -10.70 -3.67
N GLU A 82 1.48 -10.56 -3.85
CA GLU A 82 2.47 -11.48 -3.32
C GLU A 82 3.23 -10.85 -2.17
N PHE A 83 3.47 -11.66 -1.14
CA PHE A 83 4.29 -11.31 -0.02
C PHE A 83 5.45 -12.29 0.10
N ARG A 84 6.67 -11.78 0.06
CA ARG A 84 7.88 -12.57 0.32
C ARG A 84 8.02 -12.75 1.83
N LEU A 85 7.56 -13.89 2.31
CA LEU A 85 7.59 -14.25 3.72
C LEU A 85 8.69 -15.28 3.96
N GLU A 86 9.36 -15.17 5.09
CA GLU A 86 10.39 -16.16 5.54
C GLU A 86 9.77 -17.53 5.79
N ASN A 87 8.52 -17.54 6.25
CA ASN A 87 7.73 -18.73 6.58
C ASN A 87 6.70 -19.08 5.48
N ALA A 88 6.97 -18.76 4.21
CA ALA A 88 6.02 -19.02 3.12
C ALA A 88 5.62 -20.50 3.01
N ALA A 89 6.47 -21.43 3.38
CA ALA A 89 6.21 -22.87 3.34
C ALA A 89 5.15 -23.35 4.35
N GLU A 90 4.83 -22.57 5.37
CA GLU A 90 3.82 -22.91 6.37
C GLU A 90 2.37 -22.67 5.86
N TYR A 91 2.22 -21.94 4.75
CA TYR A 91 0.92 -21.62 4.19
C TYR A 91 0.48 -22.67 3.17
N ALA A 92 -0.84 -22.93 3.14
CA ALA A 92 -1.45 -23.83 2.19
C ALA A 92 -2.40 -23.05 1.24
N PRO A 93 -2.56 -23.50 -0.04
CA PRO A 93 -3.59 -22.95 -0.92
C PRO A 93 -4.97 -23.02 -0.28
N ALA A 94 -5.85 -22.05 -0.56
CA ALA A 94 -7.17 -21.86 0.02
C ALA A 94 -7.19 -21.52 1.53
N GLN A 95 -6.06 -21.41 2.21
CA GLN A 95 -6.01 -20.99 3.60
C GLN A 95 -6.46 -19.54 3.75
N GLU A 96 -7.31 -19.27 4.75
CA GLU A 96 -7.69 -17.91 5.12
C GLU A 96 -6.69 -17.27 6.09
N ILE A 97 -6.37 -16.01 5.83
CA ILE A 97 -5.54 -15.14 6.67
C ILE A 97 -6.44 -14.01 7.17
N LYS A 98 -6.59 -13.90 8.48
CA LYS A 98 -7.42 -12.88 9.15
C LYS A 98 -6.55 -11.93 9.96
N ALA A 99 -7.17 -10.89 10.51
CA ALA A 99 -6.48 -9.87 11.30
C ALA A 99 -5.86 -10.42 12.61
N ASP A 100 -6.29 -11.57 13.08
CA ASP A 100 -5.83 -12.26 14.29
C ASP A 100 -4.36 -12.67 14.28
N ILE A 101 -3.71 -12.65 13.10
CA ILE A 101 -2.26 -12.83 12.99
C ILE A 101 -1.46 -11.70 13.68
N PHE A 102 -2.09 -10.55 13.92
CA PHE A 102 -1.48 -9.40 14.59
C PHE A 102 -1.94 -9.30 16.04
N ALA A 103 -1.03 -8.94 16.93
CA ALA A 103 -1.31 -8.67 18.32
C ALA A 103 -1.27 -7.16 18.63
N ALA A 104 -1.94 -6.74 19.69
CA ALA A 104 -1.84 -5.37 20.17
C ALA A 104 -0.39 -5.04 20.54
N GLY A 105 0.10 -3.87 20.08
CA GLY A 105 1.48 -3.44 20.26
C GLY A 105 2.43 -3.86 19.12
N ASP A 106 2.01 -4.70 18.17
CA ASP A 106 2.80 -5.00 16.97
C ASP A 106 3.06 -3.70 16.17
N LYS A 107 4.32 -3.47 15.80
CA LYS A 107 4.69 -2.41 14.87
C LYS A 107 4.53 -2.89 13.44
N VAL A 108 3.76 -2.16 12.66
CA VAL A 108 3.43 -2.50 11.28
C VAL A 108 3.81 -1.38 10.32
N ASP A 109 4.28 -1.75 9.13
CA ASP A 109 4.46 -0.85 8.01
C ASP A 109 3.25 -0.93 7.08
N ALA A 110 2.80 0.22 6.57
CA ALA A 110 1.67 0.27 5.65
C ALA A 110 2.09 0.86 4.30
N THR A 111 1.82 0.13 3.22
CA THR A 111 2.07 0.58 1.85
C THR A 111 0.75 0.74 1.11
N ALA A 112 0.51 1.90 0.53
CA ALA A 112 -0.73 2.17 -0.20
C ALA A 112 -0.52 3.19 -1.33
N VAL A 113 -1.45 3.22 -2.27
CA VAL A 113 -1.52 4.28 -3.28
C VAL A 113 -2.33 5.43 -2.71
N SER A 114 -1.71 6.61 -2.61
CA SER A 114 -2.39 7.83 -2.13
C SER A 114 -3.42 8.34 -3.13
N LYS A 115 -4.42 9.05 -2.62
CA LYS A 115 -5.39 9.74 -3.50
C LYS A 115 -4.68 10.76 -4.38
N GLY A 116 -5.05 10.79 -5.65
CA GLY A 116 -4.57 11.80 -6.60
C GLY A 116 -4.94 13.21 -6.15
N LYS A 117 -3.99 14.15 -6.25
CA LYS A 117 -4.18 15.58 -5.90
C LYS A 117 -4.10 16.50 -7.11
N GLY A 118 -3.99 15.95 -8.30
CA GLY A 118 -3.79 16.70 -9.53
C GLY A 118 -2.41 17.34 -9.59
N PHE A 119 -2.24 18.32 -10.46
CA PHE A 119 -1.03 19.11 -10.59
C PHE A 119 -0.93 20.10 -9.42
N GLN A 120 0.11 20.00 -8.61
CA GLN A 120 0.32 20.85 -7.44
C GLN A 120 1.60 21.67 -7.55
N GLY A 121 1.56 22.90 -7.03
CA GLY A 121 2.74 23.76 -6.93
C GLY A 121 3.82 23.20 -5.99
N ALA A 122 5.06 23.62 -6.19
CA ALA A 122 6.23 23.11 -5.48
C ALA A 122 6.13 23.26 -3.95
N ILE A 123 5.52 24.32 -3.46
CA ILE A 123 5.34 24.54 -2.02
C ILE A 123 4.51 23.42 -1.40
N LYS A 124 3.36 23.07 -2.01
CA LYS A 124 2.48 22.00 -1.49
C LYS A 124 3.05 20.61 -1.73
N ARG A 125 3.66 20.39 -2.89
CA ARG A 125 4.18 19.07 -3.29
C ARG A 125 5.46 18.69 -2.56
N LEU A 126 6.38 19.64 -2.38
CA LEU A 126 7.75 19.42 -1.90
C LEU A 126 8.05 20.09 -0.56
N GLY A 127 7.09 20.81 0.04
CA GLY A 127 7.29 21.52 1.30
C GLY A 127 8.24 22.70 1.22
N GLN A 128 8.42 23.30 0.04
CA GLN A 128 9.29 24.46 -0.15
C GLN A 128 8.75 25.70 0.56
N HIS A 129 9.63 26.57 1.00
CA HIS A 129 9.27 27.86 1.56
C HIS A 129 8.83 28.84 0.46
N ARG A 130 7.83 29.66 0.77
CA ARG A 130 7.44 30.78 -0.09
C ARG A 130 8.45 31.91 0.00
N GLY A 131 8.49 32.75 -1.01
CA GLY A 131 9.26 34.00 -0.97
C GLY A 131 8.65 35.06 -0.04
N PRO A 132 9.37 36.17 0.21
CA PRO A 132 8.88 37.29 1.02
C PRO A 132 7.56 37.83 0.49
N MET A 133 6.65 38.21 1.38
CA MET A 133 5.34 38.76 1.04
C MET A 133 5.30 40.28 1.11
N ALA A 134 6.38 40.92 1.59
CA ALA A 134 6.54 42.35 1.76
C ALA A 134 7.85 42.85 1.14
N HIS A 135 8.20 44.10 1.37
CA HIS A 135 9.42 44.76 0.85
C HIS A 135 9.56 44.75 -0.68
N GLY A 136 8.42 44.83 -1.40
CA GLY A 136 8.41 44.91 -2.87
C GLY A 136 8.71 43.60 -3.59
N SER A 137 8.84 42.47 -2.86
CA SER A 137 9.05 41.17 -3.49
C SER A 137 7.84 40.78 -4.35
N LYS A 138 8.13 40.28 -5.57
CA LYS A 138 7.16 39.64 -6.46
C LYS A 138 7.28 38.12 -6.49
N PHE A 139 8.22 37.58 -5.70
CA PHE A 139 8.52 36.16 -5.61
C PHE A 139 7.74 35.50 -4.48
N HIS A 140 6.43 35.32 -4.66
CA HIS A 140 5.54 34.79 -3.60
C HIS A 140 5.54 33.26 -3.53
N ARG A 141 5.00 32.62 -4.56
CA ARG A 141 4.86 31.15 -4.62
C ARG A 141 5.56 30.50 -5.80
N HIS A 142 6.58 31.16 -6.32
CA HIS A 142 7.41 30.65 -7.41
C HIS A 142 8.30 29.49 -6.91
N GLN A 143 8.55 28.53 -7.79
CA GLN A 143 9.36 27.36 -7.44
C GLN A 143 10.86 27.63 -7.37
N GLY A 144 11.31 28.78 -7.91
CA GLY A 144 12.72 29.14 -7.96
C GLY A 144 13.45 28.59 -9.19
N SER A 145 14.77 28.56 -9.13
CA SER A 145 15.61 28.04 -10.21
C SER A 145 15.38 26.54 -10.42
N ASN A 146 15.33 26.12 -11.68
CA ASN A 146 15.24 24.71 -12.07
C ASN A 146 16.63 24.08 -12.35
N GLY A 147 17.70 24.79 -12.10
CA GLY A 147 19.07 24.29 -12.26
C GLY A 147 19.89 25.11 -13.24
N ALA A 148 21.06 24.59 -13.60
CA ALA A 148 21.99 25.22 -14.54
C ALA A 148 21.52 25.06 -16.00
N CYS A 149 21.82 26.05 -16.82
CA CYS A 149 21.35 26.12 -18.21
C CYS A 149 22.06 25.10 -19.12
N SER A 150 23.38 25.22 -19.28
CA SER A 150 24.11 24.47 -20.30
C SER A 150 24.58 23.09 -19.87
N ASP A 151 24.95 22.93 -18.62
CA ASP A 151 25.36 21.67 -18.02
C ASP A 151 24.72 21.53 -16.64
N PRO A 152 23.82 20.59 -16.42
CA PRO A 152 23.42 19.39 -17.18
C PRO A 152 22.35 19.61 -18.26
N SER A 153 21.88 20.82 -18.52
CA SER A 153 20.83 21.14 -19.53
C SER A 153 19.50 20.39 -19.33
N LYS A 154 19.18 20.05 -18.09
CA LYS A 154 17.95 19.36 -17.67
C LYS A 154 17.49 19.82 -16.29
N VAL A 155 16.22 19.62 -16.01
CA VAL A 155 15.65 19.78 -14.67
C VAL A 155 15.69 18.43 -13.96
N PHE A 156 16.22 18.38 -12.77
CA PHE A 156 16.23 17.16 -11.95
C PHE A 156 14.83 16.85 -11.39
N LYS A 157 14.58 15.57 -11.15
CA LYS A 157 13.33 15.08 -10.53
C LYS A 157 13.29 15.39 -9.04
#